data_fd2e045969bd816bac0a3f65712fbc59
#
_entry.id   fd2e045969bd816bac0a3f65712fbc59
#
_cell.length_a   1.000
_cell.length_b   1.000
_cell.length_c   1.000
_cell.angle_alpha   90.00
_cell.angle_beta   90.00
_cell.angle_gamma   90.00
#
_symmetry.space_group_name_H-M   'P 1'
#
loop_
_entity.id
_entity.type
_entity.pdbx_description
1 polymer ?
#
loop_
_entity_poly.entity_id
_entity_poly.type
_entity_poly.pdbx_seq_one_letter_code
_entity_poly.pdbx_strand_id
1 'polypeptide(L)'
;MRKILIVGWFLIFSTAGCSSATPIASTPTILPTLAPTPILENPPPCWEADLIYHSQLQLLLLVNCVEDPSKETPLTIWGWDGMQWQRVTQGGPPARILGGSAYDEKRNVLILYGGRPIDLGKCNQETWEWDGKTWTQKVVTPPTACDHVKMVYDAASGESILFSGLDPSENLINETWSWNGEEWKKLSDTGPESRGHFGFVYDPGHEQTLLYGGYASTVTDEFWVWKDNAWQEVYFPGPGPLSHFGMAYDTDSNALYIFGGAISSSTFSSLTDKTWILREGSWRELAPENSPSRRGAPSMGFDPIRKRIVVYGGFDSNRNNLADTWEWDGQQWVCLSNCK
;
A
#
# COMPACT_ATOMS: atom_id res chain seq x y z
N MET A 1 -78.82 24.51 31.37
CA MET A 1 -80.10 24.36 30.64
C MET A 1 -79.88 23.29 29.58
N ARG A 2 -80.23 22.10 29.87
CA ARG A 2 -81.36 21.25 29.41
C ARG A 2 -81.71 21.46 27.94
N LYS A 3 -81.51 20.43 27.12
CA LYS A 3 -82.53 19.59 26.42
C LYS A 3 -81.77 18.69 25.39
N ILE A 4 -81.80 17.36 25.53
CA ILE A 4 -82.80 16.31 25.19
C ILE A 4 -82.66 15.89 23.68
N LEU A 5 -82.17 14.72 23.54
CA LEU A 5 -82.54 13.51 22.76
C LEU A 5 -83.52 13.66 21.60
N ILE A 6 -83.16 13.06 20.45
CA ILE A 6 -84.13 12.20 19.72
C ILE A 6 -83.30 11.09 18.98
N VAL A 7 -83.77 9.86 19.17
CA VAL A 7 -83.39 8.60 18.59
C VAL A 7 -84.11 8.43 17.24
N GLY A 8 -83.38 8.03 16.22
CA GLY A 8 -83.98 7.60 14.96
C GLY A 8 -83.30 6.30 14.47
N TRP A 9 -84.05 5.24 14.57
CA TRP A 9 -83.73 3.93 13.99
C TRP A 9 -84.06 3.95 12.52
N PHE A 10 -83.03 3.59 11.68
CA PHE A 10 -83.27 3.13 10.32
C PHE A 10 -82.56 1.80 10.09
N LEU A 11 -83.34 0.77 9.88
CA LEU A 11 -82.95 -0.52 9.36
C LEU A 11 -82.63 -0.35 7.86
N ILE A 12 -81.44 -0.74 7.45
CA ILE A 12 -81.15 -0.92 6.05
C ILE A 12 -80.51 -2.31 5.85
N PHE A 13 -81.11 -3.02 4.92
CA PHE A 13 -80.77 -4.39 4.47
C PHE A 13 -79.33 -4.53 4.00
N SER A 14 -78.63 -5.61 4.44
CA SER A 14 -77.34 -6.03 3.96
C SER A 14 -77.49 -6.83 2.66
N THR A 15 -77.00 -6.32 1.58
CA THR A 15 -76.69 -7.14 0.39
C THR A 15 -75.24 -7.63 0.51
N ALA A 16 -75.08 -8.93 0.59
CA ALA A 16 -73.77 -9.58 0.55
C ALA A 16 -73.19 -9.48 -0.88
N GLY A 17 -72.17 -8.62 -1.05
CA GLY A 17 -71.34 -8.60 -2.24
C GLY A 17 -70.07 -9.40 -1.98
N CYS A 18 -69.91 -10.52 -2.67
CA CYS A 18 -68.62 -11.23 -2.75
C CYS A 18 -67.60 -10.34 -3.45
N SER A 19 -66.68 -9.75 -2.69
CA SER A 19 -65.47 -9.15 -3.26
C SER A 19 -64.37 -10.21 -3.37
N SER A 20 -64.01 -10.54 -4.58
CA SER A 20 -62.84 -11.36 -4.91
C SER A 20 -61.57 -10.60 -4.48
N ALA A 21 -60.88 -11.07 -3.44
CA ALA A 21 -59.58 -10.57 -3.06
C ALA A 21 -58.56 -11.03 -4.13
N THR A 22 -57.99 -10.08 -4.85
CA THR A 22 -56.80 -10.30 -5.70
C THR A 22 -55.61 -10.65 -4.79
N PRO A 23 -54.86 -11.72 -5.07
CA PRO A 23 -53.69 -12.04 -4.29
C PRO A 23 -52.62 -10.93 -4.48
N ILE A 24 -52.16 -10.35 -3.38
CA ILE A 24 -51.01 -9.44 -3.37
C ILE A 24 -49.80 -10.31 -3.70
N ALA A 25 -49.17 -10.03 -4.86
CA ALA A 25 -47.91 -10.64 -5.23
C ALA A 25 -46.85 -10.27 -4.18
N SER A 26 -46.34 -11.27 -3.47
CA SER A 26 -45.21 -11.12 -2.56
C SER A 26 -44.01 -10.71 -3.37
N THR A 27 -43.49 -9.51 -3.11
CA THR A 27 -42.20 -9.08 -3.64
C THR A 27 -41.13 -10.07 -3.18
N PRO A 28 -40.31 -10.62 -4.08
CA PRO A 28 -39.25 -11.53 -3.64
C PRO A 28 -38.29 -10.76 -2.74
N THR A 29 -38.14 -11.20 -1.51
CA THR A 29 -37.10 -10.71 -0.59
C THR A 29 -35.76 -11.15 -1.18
N ILE A 30 -35.02 -10.23 -1.76
CA ILE A 30 -33.64 -10.45 -2.17
C ILE A 30 -32.85 -10.67 -0.86
N LEU A 31 -32.52 -11.92 -0.57
CA LEU A 31 -31.57 -12.25 0.47
C LEU A 31 -30.26 -11.51 0.12
N PRO A 32 -29.62 -10.82 1.09
CA PRO A 32 -28.34 -10.24 0.85
C PRO A 32 -27.38 -11.33 0.38
N THR A 33 -26.80 -11.15 -0.80
CA THR A 33 -25.75 -12.02 -1.30
C THR A 33 -24.64 -11.99 -0.27
N LEU A 34 -24.38 -13.10 0.39
CA LEU A 34 -23.23 -13.25 1.28
C LEU A 34 -21.99 -12.85 0.50
N ALA A 35 -21.19 -11.94 1.04
CA ALA A 35 -19.90 -11.64 0.48
C ALA A 35 -19.12 -12.96 0.31
N PRO A 36 -18.40 -13.14 -0.79
CA PRO A 36 -17.62 -14.38 -0.99
C PRO A 36 -16.68 -14.54 0.20
N THR A 37 -16.62 -15.77 0.74
CA THR A 37 -15.70 -16.11 1.82
C THR A 37 -14.28 -15.85 1.33
N PRO A 38 -13.43 -15.15 2.11
CA PRO A 38 -12.05 -14.92 1.72
C PRO A 38 -11.32 -16.23 1.45
N ILE A 39 -10.55 -16.27 0.38
CA ILE A 39 -9.65 -17.40 0.11
C ILE A 39 -8.42 -17.19 0.97
N LEU A 40 -8.27 -18.02 2.01
CA LEU A 40 -7.13 -17.98 2.93
C LEU A 40 -5.95 -18.69 2.26
N GLU A 41 -4.96 -17.92 1.87
CA GLU A 41 -3.72 -18.39 1.26
C GLU A 41 -2.60 -17.44 1.64
N ASN A 42 -1.37 -17.94 1.73
CA ASN A 42 -0.21 -17.08 1.93
C ASN A 42 0.27 -16.51 0.58
N PRO A 43 0.75 -15.27 0.56
CA PRO A 43 1.40 -14.74 -0.62
C PRO A 43 2.63 -15.59 -1.00
N PRO A 44 3.02 -15.59 -2.29
CA PRO A 44 4.25 -16.25 -2.72
C PRO A 44 5.49 -15.53 -2.16
N PRO A 45 6.65 -16.21 -2.11
CA PRO A 45 7.90 -15.53 -1.81
C PRO A 45 8.15 -14.37 -2.78
N CYS A 46 8.30 -13.15 -2.27
CA CYS A 46 8.54 -11.98 -3.11
C CYS A 46 9.38 -10.91 -2.41
N TRP A 47 9.86 -9.96 -3.16
CA TRP A 47 10.70 -8.87 -2.72
C TRP A 47 10.26 -7.55 -3.36
N GLU A 48 10.53 -6.44 -2.65
CA GLU A 48 10.24 -5.07 -3.09
C GLU A 48 8.77 -4.81 -3.49
N ALA A 49 7.88 -5.61 -2.95
CA ALA A 49 6.45 -5.32 -3.01
C ALA A 49 6.11 -4.20 -2.02
N ASP A 50 5.08 -3.43 -2.33
CA ASP A 50 4.60 -2.39 -1.43
C ASP A 50 3.63 -2.98 -0.41
N LEU A 51 3.76 -2.60 0.86
CA LEU A 51 2.86 -2.98 1.93
C LEU A 51 2.13 -1.75 2.46
N ILE A 52 0.87 -1.60 2.08
CA ILE A 52 0.10 -0.35 2.23
C ILE A 52 -1.16 -0.61 3.05
N TYR A 53 -1.39 0.20 4.08
CA TYR A 53 -2.64 0.11 4.85
C TYR A 53 -3.83 0.70 4.09
N HIS A 54 -4.89 -0.08 3.97
CA HIS A 54 -6.16 0.31 3.36
C HIS A 54 -7.23 0.50 4.44
N SER A 55 -7.58 1.74 4.75
CA SER A 55 -8.40 2.09 5.91
C SER A 55 -9.81 1.51 5.89
N GLN A 56 -10.47 1.45 4.73
CA GLN A 56 -11.84 0.89 4.65
C GLN A 56 -11.88 -0.64 4.73
N LEU A 57 -10.87 -1.33 4.21
CA LEU A 57 -10.78 -2.78 4.33
C LEU A 57 -10.18 -3.21 5.67
N GLN A 58 -9.49 -2.30 6.37
CA GLN A 58 -8.72 -2.55 7.59
C GLN A 58 -7.68 -3.67 7.39
N LEU A 59 -6.99 -3.65 6.24
CA LEU A 59 -5.98 -4.61 5.84
C LEU A 59 -4.69 -3.89 5.45
N LEU A 60 -3.54 -4.52 5.72
CA LEU A 60 -2.32 -4.20 5.01
C LEU A 60 -2.33 -4.94 3.67
N LEU A 61 -2.31 -4.18 2.57
CA LEU A 61 -2.30 -4.71 1.22
C LEU A 61 -0.88 -4.88 0.72
N LEU A 62 -0.53 -6.10 0.33
CA LEU A 62 0.71 -6.42 -0.36
C LEU A 62 0.46 -6.35 -1.86
N VAL A 63 1.10 -5.38 -2.51
CA VAL A 63 0.94 -5.03 -3.92
C VAL A 63 2.26 -5.29 -4.65
N ASN A 64 2.23 -5.69 -5.91
CA ASN A 64 3.42 -6.01 -6.70
C ASN A 64 4.20 -7.27 -6.24
N CYS A 65 3.58 -8.14 -5.46
CA CYS A 65 4.10 -9.45 -5.12
C CYS A 65 3.70 -10.46 -6.22
N VAL A 66 4.65 -10.89 -7.05
CA VAL A 66 4.38 -11.69 -8.23
C VAL A 66 4.38 -13.18 -7.88
N GLU A 67 3.29 -13.89 -8.20
CA GLU A 67 3.11 -15.31 -7.87
C GLU A 67 4.00 -16.25 -8.69
N ASP A 68 4.02 -16.08 -10.00
CA ASP A 68 4.80 -16.93 -10.92
C ASP A 68 5.51 -16.06 -11.96
N PRO A 69 6.82 -15.89 -11.80
CA PRO A 69 7.60 -15.04 -12.72
C PRO A 69 7.67 -15.56 -14.15
N SER A 70 7.32 -16.81 -14.40
CA SER A 70 7.35 -17.41 -15.73
C SER A 70 6.06 -17.22 -16.53
N LYS A 71 5.02 -16.64 -15.92
CA LYS A 71 3.69 -16.46 -16.53
C LYS A 71 3.25 -14.99 -16.49
N GLU A 72 2.65 -14.56 -17.57
CA GLU A 72 1.86 -13.33 -17.57
C GLU A 72 0.56 -13.58 -16.82
N THR A 73 0.55 -13.33 -15.52
CA THR A 73 -0.64 -13.43 -14.67
C THR A 73 -1.15 -12.04 -14.35
N PRO A 74 -2.46 -11.88 -14.13
CA PRO A 74 -2.98 -10.65 -13.55
C PRO A 74 -2.39 -10.40 -12.16
N LEU A 75 -2.24 -9.12 -11.81
CA LEU A 75 -1.79 -8.72 -10.49
C LEU A 75 -2.75 -9.23 -9.41
N THR A 76 -2.20 -9.91 -8.43
CA THR A 76 -2.93 -10.31 -7.22
C THR A 76 -2.58 -9.37 -6.09
N ILE A 77 -3.59 -8.85 -5.39
CA ILE A 77 -3.42 -8.14 -4.13
C ILE A 77 -3.70 -9.11 -2.99
N TRP A 78 -2.80 -9.15 -2.03
CA TRP A 78 -2.93 -9.89 -0.79
C TRP A 78 -3.25 -8.94 0.35
N GLY A 79 -4.07 -9.36 1.30
CA GLY A 79 -4.44 -8.58 2.47
C GLY A 79 -4.04 -9.30 3.75
N TRP A 80 -3.35 -8.61 4.65
CA TRP A 80 -3.04 -9.05 6.00
C TRP A 80 -4.01 -8.44 6.99
N ASP A 81 -4.73 -9.27 7.76
CA ASP A 81 -5.71 -8.84 8.77
C ASP A 81 -5.14 -8.80 10.20
N GLY A 82 -3.85 -9.12 10.34
CA GLY A 82 -3.18 -9.25 11.63
C GLY A 82 -3.09 -10.67 12.16
N MET A 83 -3.70 -11.63 11.51
CA MET A 83 -3.66 -13.04 11.88
C MET A 83 -3.32 -13.94 10.71
N GLN A 84 -3.79 -13.59 9.52
CA GLN A 84 -3.66 -14.42 8.33
C GLN A 84 -3.70 -13.57 7.05
N TRP A 85 -3.11 -14.11 6.01
CA TRP A 85 -3.19 -13.57 4.67
C TRP A 85 -4.45 -14.05 3.97
N GLN A 86 -4.98 -13.22 3.09
CA GLN A 86 -6.10 -13.54 2.21
C GLN A 86 -5.89 -12.92 0.84
N ARG A 87 -6.39 -13.58 -0.18
CA ARG A 87 -6.41 -13.02 -1.53
C ARG A 87 -7.55 -12.02 -1.63
N VAL A 88 -7.23 -10.74 -1.89
CA VAL A 88 -8.20 -9.64 -1.93
C VAL A 88 -8.77 -9.46 -3.34
N THR A 89 -7.93 -9.59 -4.38
CA THR A 89 -8.36 -9.48 -5.77
C THR A 89 -7.82 -10.60 -6.62
N GLN A 90 -8.60 -10.98 -7.61
CA GLN A 90 -8.20 -11.88 -8.70
C GLN A 90 -8.47 -11.15 -10.01
N GLY A 91 -7.42 -10.74 -10.69
CA GLY A 91 -7.53 -9.97 -11.91
C GLY A 91 -7.19 -8.49 -11.69
N GLY A 92 -6.79 -7.86 -12.77
CA GLY A 92 -6.30 -6.49 -12.77
C GLY A 92 -5.30 -6.27 -13.90
N PRO A 93 -4.43 -5.27 -13.78
CA PRO A 93 -3.33 -5.10 -14.71
C PRO A 93 -2.40 -6.31 -14.69
N PRO A 94 -1.58 -6.53 -15.72
CA PRO A 94 -0.52 -7.54 -15.68
C PRO A 94 0.38 -7.37 -14.46
N ALA A 95 0.78 -8.49 -13.84
CA ALA A 95 1.70 -8.49 -12.72
C ALA A 95 3.04 -7.83 -13.11
N ARG A 96 3.58 -7.04 -12.19
CA ARG A 96 4.76 -6.21 -12.44
C ARG A 96 5.58 -6.02 -11.17
N ILE A 97 6.84 -5.72 -11.32
CA ILE A 97 7.76 -5.36 -10.24
C ILE A 97 8.25 -3.93 -10.42
N LEU A 98 8.76 -3.32 -9.35
CA LEU A 98 9.43 -2.01 -9.37
C LEU A 98 8.53 -0.84 -9.81
N GLY A 99 7.23 -1.02 -9.79
CA GLY A 99 6.25 0.06 -9.93
C GLY A 99 5.98 0.75 -8.59
N GLY A 100 5.38 1.92 -8.63
CA GLY A 100 4.93 2.64 -7.44
C GLY A 100 3.47 2.39 -7.15
N SER A 101 3.11 2.21 -5.88
CA SER A 101 1.73 2.14 -5.45
C SER A 101 1.46 2.99 -4.21
N ALA A 102 0.25 3.55 -4.11
CA ALA A 102 -0.19 4.35 -2.98
C ALA A 102 -1.71 4.21 -2.77
N TYR A 103 -2.16 4.33 -1.54
CA TYR A 103 -3.58 4.38 -1.23
C TYR A 103 -4.01 5.83 -0.98
N ASP A 104 -4.85 6.34 -1.87
CA ASP A 104 -5.50 7.64 -1.73
C ASP A 104 -6.70 7.51 -0.78
N GLU A 105 -6.50 7.92 0.46
CA GLU A 105 -7.54 7.82 1.49
C GLU A 105 -8.74 8.71 1.21
N LYS A 106 -8.55 9.85 0.57
CA LYS A 106 -9.61 10.81 0.26
C LYS A 106 -10.58 10.27 -0.79
N ARG A 107 -10.07 9.62 -1.84
CA ARG A 107 -10.88 9.01 -2.90
C ARG A 107 -11.20 7.54 -2.64
N ASN A 108 -10.53 6.93 -1.66
CA ASN A 108 -10.61 5.50 -1.34
C ASN A 108 -10.24 4.61 -2.53
N VAL A 109 -9.11 4.87 -3.15
CA VAL A 109 -8.58 4.10 -4.26
C VAL A 109 -7.12 3.73 -4.05
N LEU A 110 -6.75 2.52 -4.41
CA LEU A 110 -5.35 2.12 -4.54
C LEU A 110 -4.89 2.50 -5.94
N ILE A 111 -3.79 3.23 -6.02
CA ILE A 111 -3.16 3.65 -7.27
C ILE A 111 -1.96 2.75 -7.54
N LEU A 112 -1.80 2.35 -8.79
CA LEU A 112 -0.62 1.65 -9.28
C LEU A 112 -0.11 2.38 -10.52
N TYR A 113 1.18 2.67 -10.53
CA TYR A 113 1.84 3.30 -11.66
C TYR A 113 3.13 2.58 -12.06
N GLY A 114 3.34 2.43 -13.35
CA GLY A 114 4.60 1.97 -13.90
C GLY A 114 4.87 0.49 -13.62
N GLY A 115 6.13 0.19 -13.42
CA GLY A 115 6.66 -1.15 -13.24
C GLY A 115 7.02 -1.85 -14.55
N ARG A 116 7.75 -2.93 -14.43
CA ARG A 116 8.15 -3.76 -15.57
C ARG A 116 7.66 -5.19 -15.39
N PRO A 117 7.47 -5.92 -16.51
CA PRO A 117 7.25 -7.35 -16.45
C PRO A 117 8.44 -8.05 -15.76
N ILE A 118 8.18 -9.20 -15.18
CA ILE A 118 9.24 -9.91 -14.43
C ILE A 118 10.35 -10.48 -15.33
N ASP A 119 10.09 -10.67 -16.61
CA ASP A 119 11.10 -11.06 -17.61
C ASP A 119 12.08 -9.92 -17.97
N LEU A 120 12.00 -8.80 -17.23
CA LEU A 120 12.82 -7.61 -17.41
C LEU A 120 12.63 -6.91 -18.75
N GLY A 121 11.47 -7.09 -19.38
CA GLY A 121 11.03 -6.29 -20.51
C GLY A 121 10.98 -4.80 -20.18
N LYS A 122 10.68 -3.97 -21.18
CA LYS A 122 10.54 -2.52 -20.95
C LYS A 122 9.46 -2.24 -19.91
N CYS A 123 9.71 -1.26 -19.06
CA CYS A 123 8.68 -0.78 -18.15
C CYS A 123 7.52 -0.17 -18.92
N ASN A 124 6.34 -0.26 -18.36
CA ASN A 124 5.16 0.40 -18.90
C ASN A 124 4.86 1.69 -18.11
N GLN A 125 4.15 2.60 -18.74
CA GLN A 125 3.79 3.90 -18.15
C GLN A 125 2.29 3.96 -17.88
N GLU A 126 1.69 2.84 -17.51
CA GLU A 126 0.26 2.76 -17.22
C GLU A 126 -0.05 3.23 -15.81
N THR A 127 -1.17 3.95 -15.70
CA THR A 127 -1.79 4.32 -14.42
C THR A 127 -3.06 3.52 -14.24
N TRP A 128 -3.19 2.84 -13.11
CA TRP A 128 -4.36 2.05 -12.74
C TRP A 128 -4.87 2.47 -11.38
N GLU A 129 -6.19 2.44 -11.22
CA GLU A 129 -6.86 2.65 -9.94
C GLU A 129 -7.76 1.48 -9.60
N TRP A 130 -7.74 1.06 -8.33
CA TRP A 130 -8.61 0.03 -7.78
C TRP A 130 -9.47 0.63 -6.66
N ASP A 131 -10.80 0.52 -6.81
CA ASP A 131 -11.80 1.10 -5.90
C ASP A 131 -12.23 0.14 -4.77
N GLY A 132 -11.47 -0.94 -4.54
CA GLY A 132 -11.82 -2.01 -3.61
C GLY A 132 -12.58 -3.16 -4.27
N LYS A 133 -12.95 -3.04 -5.57
CA LYS A 133 -13.69 -4.05 -6.33
C LYS A 133 -13.18 -4.21 -7.75
N THR A 134 -12.94 -3.10 -8.43
CA THR A 134 -12.66 -3.07 -9.87
C THR A 134 -11.42 -2.26 -10.15
N TRP A 135 -10.57 -2.78 -11.04
CA TRP A 135 -9.46 -2.04 -11.61
C TRP A 135 -9.90 -1.21 -12.80
N THR A 136 -9.46 0.03 -12.86
CA THR A 136 -9.71 0.95 -13.98
C THR A 136 -8.39 1.53 -14.46
N GLN A 137 -8.09 1.34 -15.74
CA GLN A 137 -6.93 2.00 -16.38
C GLN A 137 -7.26 3.46 -16.69
N LYS A 138 -6.36 4.35 -16.31
CA LYS A 138 -6.45 5.78 -16.59
C LYS A 138 -5.63 6.11 -17.83
N VAL A 139 -6.30 6.58 -18.86
CA VAL A 139 -5.65 6.95 -20.13
C VAL A 139 -5.25 8.41 -20.07
N VAL A 140 -4.03 8.68 -19.65
CA VAL A 140 -3.49 10.01 -19.39
C VAL A 140 -2.06 10.13 -19.89
N THR A 141 -1.51 11.34 -19.97
CA THR A 141 -0.08 11.54 -20.22
C THR A 141 0.70 11.12 -18.98
N PRO A 142 1.58 10.11 -19.09
CA PRO A 142 2.27 9.55 -17.94
C PRO A 142 3.50 10.36 -17.55
N PRO A 143 4.04 10.17 -16.30
CA PRO A 143 5.38 10.56 -15.93
C PRO A 143 6.46 9.96 -16.83
N THR A 144 7.64 10.57 -16.83
CA THR A 144 8.79 10.12 -17.65
C THR A 144 9.35 8.79 -17.14
N ALA A 145 9.58 8.67 -15.83
CA ALA A 145 10.05 7.43 -15.19
C ALA A 145 8.90 6.42 -15.06
N CYS A 146 9.20 5.14 -15.18
CA CYS A 146 8.25 4.05 -15.04
C CYS A 146 8.78 2.82 -14.30
N ASP A 147 10.05 2.77 -13.97
CA ASP A 147 10.70 1.65 -13.32
C ASP A 147 11.53 2.11 -12.13
N HIS A 148 11.59 1.31 -11.05
CA HIS A 148 12.20 1.70 -9.77
C HIS A 148 11.58 2.96 -9.15
N VAL A 149 10.35 3.27 -9.50
CA VAL A 149 9.61 4.41 -8.96
C VAL A 149 9.04 4.07 -7.59
N LYS A 150 8.93 5.06 -6.71
CA LYS A 150 8.18 4.94 -5.46
C LYS A 150 7.10 6.00 -5.39
N MET A 151 5.98 5.65 -4.76
CA MET A 151 4.83 6.52 -4.63
C MET A 151 4.26 6.46 -3.21
N VAL A 152 3.81 7.61 -2.70
CA VAL A 152 3.10 7.73 -1.43
C VAL A 152 1.93 8.68 -1.58
N TYR A 153 0.90 8.49 -0.79
CA TYR A 153 -0.18 9.47 -0.66
C TYR A 153 0.22 10.56 0.32
N ASP A 154 0.21 11.79 -0.13
CA ASP A 154 0.43 13.00 0.67
C ASP A 154 -0.93 13.55 1.10
N ALA A 155 -1.28 13.33 2.36
CA ALA A 155 -2.57 13.74 2.89
C ALA A 155 -2.72 15.27 3.00
N ALA A 156 -1.62 16.03 3.10
CA ALA A 156 -1.66 17.49 3.16
C ALA A 156 -2.06 18.09 1.80
N SER A 157 -1.48 17.62 0.71
CA SER A 157 -1.87 18.04 -0.64
C SER A 157 -3.15 17.34 -1.13
N GLY A 158 -3.45 16.14 -0.61
CA GLY A 158 -4.52 15.27 -1.10
C GLY A 158 -4.22 14.63 -2.44
N GLU A 159 -2.94 14.49 -2.80
CA GLU A 159 -2.43 13.92 -4.04
C GLU A 159 -1.40 12.83 -3.75
N SER A 160 -1.17 11.93 -4.70
CA SER A 160 -0.11 10.92 -4.57
C SER A 160 1.17 11.44 -5.21
N ILE A 161 2.26 11.42 -4.46
CA ILE A 161 3.59 11.88 -4.90
C ILE A 161 4.40 10.70 -5.40
N LEU A 162 4.91 10.81 -6.61
CA LEU A 162 5.81 9.87 -7.27
C LEU A 162 7.20 10.49 -7.41
N PHE A 163 8.24 9.72 -7.14
CA PHE A 163 9.61 10.20 -7.29
C PHE A 163 10.51 9.17 -7.94
N SER A 164 11.47 9.68 -8.77
CA SER A 164 12.64 9.00 -9.30
C SER A 164 12.36 7.85 -10.28
N GLY A 165 13.38 7.11 -10.63
CA GLY A 165 13.34 5.89 -11.40
C GLY A 165 14.06 5.95 -12.73
N LEU A 166 13.70 5.02 -13.61
CA LEU A 166 14.20 4.87 -14.97
C LEU A 166 13.08 5.08 -15.98
N ASP A 167 13.39 5.68 -17.11
CA ASP A 167 12.49 5.76 -18.26
C ASP A 167 12.51 4.45 -19.08
N PRO A 168 11.65 4.28 -20.11
CA PRO A 168 11.65 3.08 -20.97
C PRO A 168 12.93 2.84 -21.76
N SER A 169 13.86 3.81 -21.78
CA SER A 169 15.18 3.73 -22.38
C SER A 169 16.30 3.52 -21.36
N GLU A 170 15.93 3.26 -20.09
CA GLU A 170 16.82 3.06 -18.94
C GLU A 170 17.64 4.31 -18.56
N ASN A 171 17.18 5.50 -18.93
CA ASN A 171 17.77 6.74 -18.44
C ASN A 171 17.31 7.03 -17.03
N LEU A 172 18.21 7.52 -16.19
CA LEU A 172 17.94 7.95 -14.83
C LEU A 172 17.12 9.26 -14.84
N ILE A 173 16.00 9.26 -14.12
CA ILE A 173 15.06 10.38 -14.04
C ILE A 173 14.90 10.78 -12.56
N ASN A 174 15.10 12.06 -12.23
CA ASN A 174 14.96 12.60 -10.88
C ASN A 174 13.73 13.53 -10.72
N GLU A 175 12.72 13.31 -11.52
CA GLU A 175 11.50 14.10 -11.50
C GLU A 175 10.58 13.72 -10.33
N THR A 176 9.89 14.72 -9.78
CA THR A 176 8.81 14.56 -8.82
C THR A 176 7.49 14.87 -9.50
N TRP A 177 6.54 13.98 -9.40
CA TRP A 177 5.21 14.11 -9.98
C TRP A 177 4.12 13.96 -8.94
N SER A 178 2.95 14.55 -9.17
CA SER A 178 1.74 14.28 -8.38
C SER A 178 0.62 13.73 -9.24
N TRP A 179 -0.19 12.87 -8.65
CA TRP A 179 -1.42 12.30 -9.20
C TRP A 179 -2.63 12.76 -8.39
N ASN A 180 -3.59 13.42 -9.05
CA ASN A 180 -4.80 13.96 -8.41
C ASN A 180 -6.07 13.14 -8.69
N GLY A 181 -5.95 12.03 -9.43
CA GLY A 181 -7.08 11.19 -9.88
C GLY A 181 -7.52 11.44 -11.32
N GLU A 182 -7.06 12.52 -11.93
CA GLU A 182 -7.43 12.91 -13.29
C GLU A 182 -6.20 13.03 -14.19
N GLU A 183 -5.12 13.64 -13.69
CA GLU A 183 -3.90 13.89 -14.45
C GLU A 183 -2.64 13.80 -13.58
N TRP A 184 -1.53 13.50 -14.23
CA TRP A 184 -0.19 13.63 -13.66
C TRP A 184 0.34 15.05 -13.87
N LYS A 185 0.87 15.64 -12.83
CA LYS A 185 1.51 16.95 -12.86
C LYS A 185 2.95 16.85 -12.40
N LYS A 186 3.89 17.30 -13.24
CA LYS A 186 5.28 17.44 -12.81
C LYS A 186 5.42 18.59 -11.84
N LEU A 187 5.94 18.31 -10.65
CA LEU A 187 6.13 19.29 -9.58
C LEU A 187 7.57 19.82 -9.53
N SER A 188 8.56 18.95 -9.78
CA SER A 188 9.98 19.32 -9.75
C SER A 188 10.82 18.43 -10.67
N ASP A 189 11.94 18.96 -11.14
CA ASP A 189 13.05 18.26 -11.80
C ASP A 189 14.38 18.50 -11.06
N THR A 190 14.29 18.99 -9.83
CA THR A 190 15.41 19.23 -8.91
C THR A 190 15.19 18.48 -7.60
N GLY A 191 16.27 18.20 -6.86
CA GLY A 191 16.20 17.47 -5.58
C GLY A 191 17.22 16.35 -5.52
N PRO A 192 16.87 15.20 -4.89
CA PRO A 192 17.77 14.04 -4.82
C PRO A 192 18.18 13.55 -6.20
N GLU A 193 19.38 13.01 -6.32
CA GLU A 193 19.74 12.26 -7.55
C GLU A 193 18.77 11.10 -7.79
N SER A 194 18.57 10.74 -9.06
CA SER A 194 17.79 9.56 -9.43
C SER A 194 18.38 8.30 -8.80
N ARG A 195 17.53 7.49 -8.23
CA ARG A 195 17.92 6.29 -7.46
C ARG A 195 16.83 5.22 -7.47
N GLY A 196 17.25 3.97 -7.30
CA GLY A 196 16.34 2.87 -7.00
C GLY A 196 16.51 2.37 -5.56
N HIS A 197 15.60 1.52 -5.13
CA HIS A 197 15.68 0.77 -3.87
C HIS A 197 15.83 1.66 -2.62
N PHE A 198 15.18 2.81 -2.62
CA PHE A 198 15.17 3.78 -1.54
C PHE A 198 13.91 3.65 -0.68
N GLY A 199 13.97 4.17 0.54
CA GLY A 199 12.78 4.29 1.40
C GLY A 199 12.00 5.56 1.06
N PHE A 200 10.65 5.45 1.01
CA PHE A 200 9.77 6.56 0.66
C PHE A 200 8.45 6.43 1.41
N VAL A 201 8.19 7.31 2.37
CA VAL A 201 6.99 7.26 3.22
C VAL A 201 6.49 8.66 3.54
N TYR A 202 5.20 8.77 3.84
CA TYR A 202 4.59 10.01 4.32
C TYR A 202 4.62 10.09 5.86
N ASP A 203 4.99 11.25 6.37
CA ASP A 203 4.97 11.63 7.78
C ASP A 203 3.81 12.61 8.01
N PRO A 204 2.65 12.13 8.51
CA PRO A 204 1.49 12.99 8.72
C PRO A 204 1.65 13.96 9.89
N GLY A 205 2.55 13.65 10.83
CA GLY A 205 2.81 14.52 11.99
C GLY A 205 3.46 15.85 11.61
N HIS A 206 4.25 15.86 10.54
CA HIS A 206 4.91 17.05 10.02
C HIS A 206 4.42 17.47 8.63
N GLU A 207 3.41 16.75 8.07
CA GLU A 207 2.85 16.99 6.74
C GLU A 207 3.94 17.02 5.66
N GLN A 208 4.72 15.94 5.57
CA GLN A 208 5.86 15.83 4.68
C GLN A 208 6.11 14.42 4.20
N THR A 209 6.75 14.29 3.04
CA THR A 209 7.22 12.99 2.54
C THR A 209 8.71 12.84 2.79
N LEU A 210 9.10 11.67 3.29
CA LEU A 210 10.46 11.33 3.68
C LEU A 210 11.09 10.39 2.66
N LEU A 211 12.32 10.68 2.25
CA LEU A 211 13.15 9.81 1.43
C LEU A 211 14.46 9.52 2.17
N TYR A 212 14.85 8.25 2.22
CA TYR A 212 16.14 7.84 2.78
C TYR A 212 16.88 6.88 1.87
N GLY A 213 18.20 7.06 1.76
CA GLY A 213 19.10 6.10 1.16
C GLY A 213 18.84 5.79 -0.32
N GLY A 214 19.02 4.53 -0.69
CA GLY A 214 18.87 4.03 -2.05
C GLY A 214 20.20 3.83 -2.77
N TYR A 215 20.08 3.38 -4.02
CA TYR A 215 21.19 3.17 -4.92
C TYR A 215 21.09 4.15 -6.09
N ALA A 216 22.01 5.09 -6.14
CA ALA A 216 22.24 6.01 -7.25
C ALA A 216 23.51 5.57 -8.00
N SER A 217 24.55 6.40 -8.09
CA SER A 217 25.89 5.98 -8.51
C SER A 217 26.56 5.04 -7.48
N THR A 218 26.22 5.20 -6.21
CA THR A 218 26.61 4.36 -5.06
C THR A 218 25.43 4.22 -4.11
N VAL A 219 25.56 3.35 -3.12
CA VAL A 219 24.62 3.32 -1.99
C VAL A 219 24.84 4.58 -1.15
N THR A 220 23.76 5.29 -0.82
CA THR A 220 23.81 6.58 -0.11
C THR A 220 23.09 6.53 1.23
N ASP A 221 23.40 7.48 2.11
CA ASP A 221 22.72 7.73 3.39
C ASP A 221 22.01 9.09 3.42
N GLU A 222 21.81 9.69 2.26
CA GLU A 222 21.08 10.93 2.15
C GLU A 222 19.67 10.80 2.69
N PHE A 223 19.24 11.83 3.43
CA PHE A 223 17.89 11.96 3.93
C PHE A 223 17.28 13.27 3.39
N TRP A 224 16.16 13.11 2.69
CA TRP A 224 15.48 14.23 2.05
C TRP A 224 14.04 14.32 2.53
N VAL A 225 13.54 15.54 2.59
CA VAL A 225 12.17 15.88 2.94
C VAL A 225 11.54 16.60 1.76
N TRP A 226 10.39 16.11 1.31
CA TRP A 226 9.52 16.80 0.36
C TRP A 226 8.40 17.49 1.14
N LYS A 227 8.34 18.80 1.05
CA LYS A 227 7.31 19.63 1.67
C LYS A 227 7.12 20.92 0.88
N ASP A 228 5.88 21.44 0.81
CA ASP A 228 5.56 22.70 0.12
C ASP A 228 6.08 22.73 -1.34
N ASN A 229 6.01 21.61 -2.05
CA ASN A 229 6.52 21.41 -3.41
C ASN A 229 8.03 21.65 -3.57
N ALA A 230 8.81 21.40 -2.54
CA ALA A 230 10.27 21.51 -2.58
C ALA A 230 10.97 20.36 -1.84
N TRP A 231 12.11 19.93 -2.37
CA TRP A 231 13.02 19.04 -1.68
C TRP A 231 13.98 19.81 -0.80
N GLN A 232 14.18 19.31 0.41
CA GLN A 232 15.20 19.77 1.35
C GLN A 232 16.01 18.59 1.84
N GLU A 233 17.32 18.63 1.66
CA GLU A 233 18.22 17.68 2.30
C GLU A 233 18.34 18.01 3.79
N VAL A 234 18.23 16.97 4.63
CA VAL A 234 18.40 17.08 6.08
C VAL A 234 19.43 16.05 6.54
N TYR A 235 20.15 16.35 7.58
CA TYR A 235 21.19 15.48 8.09
C TYR A 235 20.87 15.03 9.51
N PHE A 236 20.65 13.74 9.66
CA PHE A 236 20.57 13.06 10.96
C PHE A 236 21.55 11.90 10.96
N PRO A 237 22.63 11.91 11.79
CA PRO A 237 23.53 10.77 11.89
C PRO A 237 22.76 9.49 12.18
N GLY A 238 22.82 8.51 11.28
CA GLY A 238 21.92 7.39 11.32
C GLY A 238 22.48 6.07 10.79
N PRO A 239 21.66 5.27 10.12
CA PRO A 239 22.04 3.92 9.68
C PRO A 239 23.28 3.85 8.78
N GLY A 240 23.66 4.98 8.17
CA GLY A 240 24.68 5.03 7.13
C GLY A 240 24.13 4.62 5.76
N PRO A 241 25.01 4.45 4.74
CA PRO A 241 24.58 4.09 3.40
C PRO A 241 23.75 2.80 3.40
N LEU A 242 22.54 2.85 2.82
CA LEU A 242 21.60 1.74 2.86
C LEU A 242 20.71 1.74 1.61
N SER A 243 20.51 0.56 1.01
CA SER A 243 19.58 0.33 -0.09
C SER A 243 18.80 -0.97 0.13
N HIS A 244 17.72 -1.21 -0.61
CA HIS A 244 16.93 -2.45 -0.52
C HIS A 244 16.43 -2.76 0.90
N PHE A 245 16.03 -1.77 1.66
CA PHE A 245 15.51 -1.92 3.02
C PHE A 245 14.01 -1.70 3.07
N GLY A 246 13.37 -2.22 4.12
CA GLY A 246 11.99 -1.87 4.45
C GLY A 246 11.95 -0.56 5.24
N MET A 247 10.96 0.30 4.95
CA MET A 247 10.74 1.56 5.64
C MET A 247 9.25 1.76 5.90
N ALA A 248 8.89 2.12 7.13
CA ALA A 248 7.51 2.40 7.51
C ALA A 248 7.45 3.52 8.54
N TYR A 249 6.39 4.34 8.45
CA TYR A 249 6.11 5.37 9.42
C TYR A 249 5.01 4.91 10.38
N ASP A 250 5.34 4.83 11.66
CA ASP A 250 4.39 4.54 12.74
C ASP A 250 3.71 5.84 13.17
N THR A 251 2.47 6.00 12.75
CA THR A 251 1.66 7.20 13.05
C THR A 251 1.21 7.27 14.52
N ASP A 252 1.21 6.17 15.24
CA ASP A 252 0.85 6.14 16.67
C ASP A 252 1.98 6.66 17.56
N SER A 253 3.21 6.24 17.27
CA SER A 253 4.40 6.68 18.02
C SER A 253 5.13 7.86 17.41
N ASN A 254 4.67 8.35 16.25
CA ASN A 254 5.29 9.41 15.47
C ASN A 254 6.78 9.13 15.20
N ALA A 255 7.07 7.96 14.64
CA ALA A 255 8.44 7.48 14.44
C ALA A 255 8.60 6.78 13.09
N LEU A 256 9.76 6.95 12.48
CA LEU A 256 10.17 6.26 11.27
C LEU A 256 10.97 5.02 11.64
N TYR A 257 10.64 3.88 11.03
CA TYR A 257 11.37 2.63 11.20
C TYR A 257 12.00 2.18 9.89
N ILE A 258 13.20 1.61 10.01
CA ILE A 258 13.93 0.94 8.93
C ILE A 258 14.32 -0.46 9.39
N PHE A 259 14.19 -1.44 8.50
CA PHE A 259 14.64 -2.81 8.75
C PHE A 259 15.36 -3.42 7.54
N GLY A 260 16.45 -4.13 7.80
CA GLY A 260 17.20 -4.88 6.79
C GLY A 260 17.94 -3.99 5.79
N GLY A 261 18.11 -4.49 4.59
CA GLY A 261 18.77 -3.78 3.48
C GLY A 261 20.22 -4.18 3.25
N ALA A 262 20.81 -3.55 2.26
CA ALA A 262 22.21 -3.73 1.83
C ALA A 262 23.02 -2.46 2.12
N ILE A 263 24.16 -2.61 2.78
CA ILE A 263 25.06 -1.50 3.18
C ILE A 263 26.14 -1.16 2.13
N SER A 264 26.13 -1.84 1.01
CA SER A 264 27.08 -1.59 -0.09
C SER A 264 26.48 -2.03 -1.43
N SER A 265 27.14 -1.67 -2.53
CA SER A 265 26.78 -2.10 -3.89
C SER A 265 26.85 -3.62 -4.10
N SER A 266 27.57 -4.35 -3.25
CA SER A 266 27.59 -5.82 -3.24
C SER A 266 26.37 -6.36 -2.50
N THR A 267 25.17 -6.09 -3.00
CA THR A 267 23.89 -6.26 -2.32
C THR A 267 23.78 -7.57 -1.55
N PHE A 268 23.94 -8.72 -2.19
CA PHE A 268 23.71 -10.02 -1.55
C PHE A 268 24.71 -10.37 -0.43
N SER A 269 25.94 -9.86 -0.48
CA SER A 269 26.97 -10.11 0.54
C SER A 269 26.96 -9.07 1.68
N SER A 270 26.20 -8.00 1.54
CA SER A 270 26.19 -6.88 2.48
C SER A 270 24.83 -6.69 3.19
N LEU A 271 24.00 -7.73 3.21
CA LEU A 271 22.69 -7.65 3.87
C LEU A 271 22.81 -7.54 5.38
N THR A 272 21.92 -6.76 5.97
CA THR A 272 21.81 -6.55 7.42
C THR A 272 20.45 -7.01 7.95
N ASP A 273 20.39 -7.25 9.26
CA ASP A 273 19.19 -7.56 10.04
C ASP A 273 18.88 -6.46 11.08
N LYS A 274 19.51 -5.32 10.92
CA LYS A 274 19.36 -4.21 11.85
C LYS A 274 17.99 -3.56 11.75
N THR A 275 17.47 -3.18 12.92
CA THR A 275 16.26 -2.36 13.05
C THR A 275 16.68 -0.98 13.55
N TRP A 276 16.24 0.06 12.86
CA TRP A 276 16.49 1.44 13.23
C TRP A 276 15.20 2.19 13.45
N ILE A 277 15.22 3.14 14.39
CA ILE A 277 14.13 4.08 14.64
C ILE A 277 14.66 5.51 14.59
N LEU A 278 13.96 6.38 13.85
CA LEU A 278 14.11 7.83 13.93
C LEU A 278 12.93 8.41 14.70
N ARG A 279 13.24 9.08 15.79
CA ARG A 279 12.26 9.82 16.59
C ARG A 279 12.87 11.14 17.05
N GLU A 280 12.10 12.21 16.97
CA GLU A 280 12.55 13.55 17.41
C GLU A 280 13.93 13.95 16.85
N GLY A 281 14.16 13.66 15.55
CA GLY A 281 15.40 13.99 14.85
C GLY A 281 16.63 13.15 15.24
N SER A 282 16.45 12.05 15.97
CA SER A 282 17.55 11.20 16.42
C SER A 282 17.34 9.75 15.99
N TRP A 283 18.33 9.17 15.26
CA TRP A 283 18.37 7.77 14.95
C TRP A 283 18.89 6.93 16.12
N ARG A 284 18.30 5.77 16.32
CA ARG A 284 18.76 4.76 17.27
C ARG A 284 18.65 3.38 16.66
N GLU A 285 19.73 2.60 16.72
CA GLU A 285 19.70 1.17 16.45
C GLU A 285 18.98 0.44 17.60
N LEU A 286 18.01 -0.40 17.26
CA LEU A 286 17.32 -1.27 18.19
C LEU A 286 18.00 -2.65 18.19
N ALA A 287 18.11 -3.28 19.33
CA ALA A 287 18.74 -4.59 19.51
C ALA A 287 17.73 -5.57 20.13
N PRO A 288 16.70 -5.99 19.40
CA PRO A 288 15.75 -6.96 19.90
C PRO A 288 16.39 -8.33 20.08
N GLU A 289 15.89 -9.14 21.02
CA GLU A 289 16.35 -10.52 21.21
C GLU A 289 16.00 -11.41 19.99
N ASN A 290 14.82 -11.17 19.41
CA ASN A 290 14.38 -11.86 18.20
C ASN A 290 14.29 -10.85 17.04
N SER A 291 14.80 -11.24 15.88
CA SER A 291 14.76 -10.43 14.66
C SER A 291 14.57 -11.34 13.45
N PRO A 292 13.90 -10.86 12.37
CA PRO A 292 13.97 -11.55 11.09
C PRO A 292 15.44 -11.69 10.66
N SER A 293 15.74 -12.75 9.91
CA SER A 293 17.08 -12.94 9.34
C SER A 293 17.46 -11.74 8.44
N ARG A 294 18.78 -11.50 8.29
CA ARG A 294 19.29 -10.47 7.37
C ARG A 294 18.71 -10.64 5.97
N ARG A 295 18.18 -9.56 5.41
CA ARG A 295 17.48 -9.60 4.13
C ARG A 295 17.52 -8.27 3.39
N GLY A 296 17.42 -8.36 2.06
CA GLY A 296 17.21 -7.22 1.19
C GLY A 296 15.76 -7.13 0.73
N ALA A 297 15.31 -5.93 0.44
CA ALA A 297 14.02 -5.58 -0.15
C ALA A 297 12.79 -6.23 0.52
N PRO A 298 12.71 -6.27 1.86
CA PRO A 298 11.47 -6.68 2.52
C PRO A 298 10.37 -5.64 2.28
N SER A 299 9.14 -6.11 2.11
CA SER A 299 7.96 -5.25 2.17
C SER A 299 7.71 -4.85 3.62
N MET A 300 7.49 -3.56 3.89
CA MET A 300 7.30 -3.08 5.26
C MET A 300 6.18 -2.03 5.31
N GLY A 301 5.27 -2.18 6.27
CA GLY A 301 4.14 -1.28 6.44
C GLY A 301 3.70 -1.17 7.90
N PHE A 302 2.94 -0.12 8.21
CA PHE A 302 2.36 0.09 9.53
C PHE A 302 0.86 -0.21 9.53
N ASP A 303 0.41 -1.00 10.48
CA ASP A 303 -1.00 -1.26 10.78
C ASP A 303 -1.45 -0.33 11.93
N PRO A 304 -2.20 0.73 11.64
CA PRO A 304 -2.60 1.71 12.64
C PRO A 304 -3.66 1.20 13.62
N ILE A 305 -4.43 0.18 13.26
CA ILE A 305 -5.46 -0.40 14.13
C ILE A 305 -4.79 -1.26 15.22
N ARG A 306 -3.83 -2.09 14.81
CA ARG A 306 -3.12 -2.99 15.74
C ARG A 306 -1.87 -2.35 16.32
N LYS A 307 -1.44 -1.20 15.78
CA LYS A 307 -0.23 -0.48 16.15
C LYS A 307 1.01 -1.37 16.02
N ARG A 308 1.16 -1.96 14.83
CA ARG A 308 2.23 -2.89 14.52
C ARG A 308 2.91 -2.52 13.21
N ILE A 309 4.22 -2.63 13.19
CA ILE A 309 4.95 -2.64 11.93
C ILE A 309 5.02 -4.09 11.45
N VAL A 310 4.66 -4.31 10.21
CA VAL A 310 4.66 -5.63 9.57
C VAL A 310 5.75 -5.67 8.53
N VAL A 311 6.49 -6.77 8.50
CA VAL A 311 7.47 -7.11 7.47
C VAL A 311 7.07 -8.40 6.79
N TYR A 312 7.12 -8.40 5.47
CA TYR A 312 6.90 -9.58 4.63
C TYR A 312 8.04 -9.79 3.64
N GLY A 313 8.52 -11.04 3.53
CA GLY A 313 9.39 -11.49 2.46
C GLY A 313 10.74 -10.80 2.37
N GLY A 314 11.12 -10.43 1.16
CA GLY A 314 12.47 -9.99 0.79
C GLY A 314 13.31 -11.13 0.25
N PHE A 315 14.62 -10.95 0.13
CA PHE A 315 15.55 -11.98 -0.30
C PHE A 315 16.75 -12.15 0.65
N ASP A 316 17.28 -13.37 0.73
CA ASP A 316 18.45 -13.69 1.54
C ASP A 316 19.79 -13.53 0.76
N SER A 317 20.92 -13.76 1.43
CA SER A 317 22.25 -13.70 0.82
C SER A 317 22.50 -14.76 -0.26
N ASN A 318 21.69 -15.81 -0.32
CA ASN A 318 21.73 -16.86 -1.32
C ASN A 318 20.79 -16.59 -2.51
N ARG A 319 20.17 -15.41 -2.56
CA ARG A 319 19.16 -14.99 -3.56
C ARG A 319 17.86 -15.78 -3.51
N ASN A 320 17.54 -16.38 -2.39
CA ASN A 320 16.23 -17.00 -2.20
C ASN A 320 15.22 -15.95 -1.76
N ASN A 321 14.06 -15.92 -2.41
CA ASN A 321 12.95 -15.10 -1.97
C ASN A 321 12.34 -15.70 -0.71
N LEU A 322 11.98 -14.84 0.22
CA LEU A 322 11.38 -15.17 1.50
C LEU A 322 9.86 -14.97 1.46
N ALA A 323 9.13 -15.64 2.36
CA ALA A 323 7.67 -15.55 2.47
C ALA A 323 7.21 -15.55 3.93
N ASP A 324 8.11 -15.22 4.85
CA ASP A 324 7.80 -15.12 6.26
C ASP A 324 7.16 -13.76 6.59
N THR A 325 6.27 -13.77 7.58
CA THR A 325 5.61 -12.58 8.11
C THR A 325 6.07 -12.33 9.53
N TRP A 326 6.51 -11.12 9.79
CA TRP A 326 6.96 -10.65 11.09
C TRP A 326 6.25 -9.39 11.52
N GLU A 327 6.01 -9.24 12.81
CA GLU A 327 5.48 -8.02 13.40
C GLU A 327 6.41 -7.47 14.46
N TRP A 328 6.61 -6.16 14.47
CA TRP A 328 7.25 -5.42 15.53
C TRP A 328 6.19 -4.98 16.55
N ASP A 329 6.34 -5.39 17.80
CA ASP A 329 5.39 -5.10 18.89
C ASP A 329 5.75 -3.84 19.70
N GLY A 330 6.81 -3.14 19.29
CA GLY A 330 7.39 -2.00 20.01
C GLY A 330 8.64 -2.35 20.81
N GLN A 331 8.93 -3.64 21.01
CA GLN A 331 10.08 -4.14 21.78
C GLN A 331 10.88 -5.20 21.04
N GLN A 332 10.19 -6.12 20.35
CA GLN A 332 10.81 -7.24 19.64
C GLN A 332 10.03 -7.61 18.38
N TRP A 333 10.69 -8.32 17.49
CA TRP A 333 10.04 -8.94 16.35
C TRP A 333 9.41 -10.26 16.75
N VAL A 334 8.16 -10.44 16.33
CA VAL A 334 7.41 -11.68 16.53
C VAL A 334 7.14 -12.30 15.16
N CYS A 335 7.57 -13.53 14.99
CA CYS A 335 7.29 -14.27 13.77
C CYS A 335 5.88 -14.84 13.79
N LEU A 336 5.10 -14.62 12.72
CA LEU A 336 3.70 -15.01 12.62
C LEU A 336 3.45 -16.13 11.62
N SER A 337 4.22 -16.22 10.56
CA SER A 337 4.08 -17.28 9.56
C SER A 337 5.38 -17.58 8.82
N ASN A 338 5.54 -18.83 8.38
CA ASN A 338 6.64 -19.34 7.56
C ASN A 338 8.05 -19.10 8.10
N CYS A 339 8.21 -18.91 9.40
CA CYS A 339 9.50 -18.67 10.04
C CYS A 339 10.35 -19.94 10.10
N LYS A 340 11.61 -19.79 9.79
CA LYS A 340 12.61 -20.86 9.86
C LYS A 340 13.66 -20.55 10.90
#